data_e6db2136ee9a8d5c6c9ef37d3c2e0486
#
_entry.id   e6db2136ee9a8d5c6c9ef37d3c2e0486
#
_cell.length_a   1.000
_cell.length_b   1.000
_cell.length_c   1.000
_cell.angle_alpha   90.00
_cell.angle_beta   90.00
_cell.angle_gamma   90.00
#
_symmetry.space_group_name_H-M   'P 1'
#
loop_
_entity.id
_entity.type
_entity.pdbx_description
1 polymer ?
#
loop_
_entity_poly.entity_id
_entity_poly.type
_entity_poly.pdbx_seq_one_letter_code
_entity_poly.pdbx_strand_id
1 'polypeptide(L)'
;MRVEILKVVTILFVLCIAASAAQAKETSFGEPKWKGDRLDWCLQWGAGCGKDAADAFCQANGYESATKFEEAPDIGSSNKTRLITTGAVCDQSFCDGFKFITCFKPEPTTVVIDEPKWKGDRLDWCLQWGTGCGQDAADAFCKASGYQNAVKFEEAPDIGSSHSTRLITTGAVCDQDFCDGFKFIECQK
;
A
#
# COMPACT_ATOMS: atom_id res chain seq x y z
N MET A 1 -61.76 18.92 28.46
CA MET A 1 -60.51 19.36 27.79
C MET A 1 -59.48 18.27 27.98
N ARG A 2 -59.19 17.48 26.95
CA ARG A 2 -58.10 16.48 26.93
C ARG A 2 -56.95 17.11 26.18
N VAL A 3 -55.83 17.25 26.86
CA VAL A 3 -54.56 17.72 26.28
C VAL A 3 -53.83 16.46 25.77
N GLU A 4 -53.71 16.35 24.46
CA GLU A 4 -52.91 15.30 23.83
C GLU A 4 -51.42 15.76 23.82
N ILE A 5 -50.58 14.98 24.50
CA ILE A 5 -49.11 15.19 24.54
C ILE A 5 -48.52 14.48 23.33
N LEU A 6 -48.13 15.27 22.33
CA LEU A 6 -47.42 14.80 21.15
C LEU A 6 -45.98 14.43 21.53
N LYS A 7 -45.66 13.14 21.59
CA LYS A 7 -44.29 12.66 21.78
C LYS A 7 -43.51 12.81 20.47
N VAL A 8 -42.61 13.80 20.43
CA VAL A 8 -41.62 13.95 19.37
C VAL A 8 -40.54 12.87 19.62
N VAL A 9 -40.52 11.83 18.79
CA VAL A 9 -39.45 10.84 18.75
C VAL A 9 -38.32 11.40 17.85
N THR A 10 -37.30 11.91 18.49
CA THR A 10 -36.07 12.33 17.77
C THR A 10 -35.26 11.07 17.45
N ILE A 11 -35.28 10.65 16.19
CA ILE A 11 -34.45 9.57 15.69
C ILE A 11 -33.06 10.15 15.47
N LEU A 12 -32.11 9.85 16.37
CA LEU A 12 -30.70 10.10 16.15
C LEU A 12 -30.18 9.10 15.08
N PHE A 13 -29.97 9.58 13.86
CA PHE A 13 -29.20 8.85 12.86
C PHE A 13 -27.73 8.90 13.28
N VAL A 14 -27.24 7.85 13.91
CA VAL A 14 -25.82 7.65 14.10
C VAL A 14 -25.24 7.23 12.75
N LEU A 15 -24.61 8.16 12.04
CA LEU A 15 -23.78 7.84 10.88
C LEU A 15 -22.58 7.03 11.37
N CYS A 16 -22.66 5.71 11.25
CA CYS A 16 -21.47 4.85 11.33
C CYS A 16 -20.61 5.13 10.09
N ILE A 17 -19.64 6.01 10.24
CA ILE A 17 -18.52 6.13 9.29
C ILE A 17 -17.70 4.85 9.50
N ALA A 18 -17.93 3.85 8.65
CA ALA A 18 -17.06 2.69 8.54
C ALA A 18 -15.71 3.17 7.99
N ALA A 19 -14.80 3.51 8.88
CA ALA A 19 -13.39 3.61 8.51
C ALA A 19 -12.98 2.21 8.05
N SER A 20 -12.80 2.00 6.75
CA SER A 20 -12.14 0.82 6.20
C SER A 20 -10.72 0.83 6.75
N ALA A 21 -10.50 0.09 7.83
CA ALA A 21 -9.14 -0.21 8.27
C ALA A 21 -8.48 -1.00 7.13
N ALA A 22 -7.52 -0.38 6.46
CA ALA A 22 -6.63 -1.06 5.54
C ALA A 22 -6.05 -2.26 6.29
N GLN A 23 -6.31 -3.47 5.81
CA GLN A 23 -5.87 -4.70 6.48
C GLN A 23 -4.46 -5.02 5.98
N ALA A 24 -3.51 -4.95 6.90
CA ALA A 24 -2.18 -5.47 6.69
C ALA A 24 -2.22 -6.90 6.14
N LYS A 25 -1.50 -7.17 5.05
CA LYS A 25 -1.55 -8.45 4.36
C LYS A 25 -0.48 -9.39 4.93
N GLU A 26 -0.92 -10.48 5.54
CA GLU A 26 -0.04 -11.62 5.87
C GLU A 26 -0.07 -12.67 4.75
N THR A 27 1.10 -13.20 4.40
CA THR A 27 1.25 -14.30 3.45
C THR A 27 2.12 -15.38 4.06
N SER A 28 1.64 -16.62 4.04
CA SER A 28 2.37 -17.77 4.60
C SER A 28 3.00 -18.61 3.50
N PHE A 29 4.28 -18.91 3.68
CA PHE A 29 5.10 -19.73 2.81
C PHE A 29 5.37 -21.06 3.51
N GLY A 30 4.76 -22.14 3.04
CA GLY A 30 5.07 -23.50 3.52
C GLY A 30 6.38 -24.00 2.90
N GLU A 31 7.23 -24.63 3.71
CA GLU A 31 8.52 -25.17 3.28
C GLU A 31 9.33 -24.20 2.40
N PRO A 32 9.62 -22.98 2.88
CA PRO A 32 10.22 -21.94 2.06
C PRO A 32 11.51 -22.39 1.41
N LYS A 33 11.71 -21.97 0.16
CA LYS A 33 12.90 -22.31 -0.64
C LYS A 33 13.69 -21.07 -1.01
N TRP A 34 15.01 -21.23 -1.05
CA TRP A 34 15.93 -20.22 -1.56
C TRP A 34 16.80 -20.80 -2.67
N LYS A 35 16.71 -20.25 -3.87
CA LYS A 35 17.42 -20.72 -5.07
C LYS A 35 17.29 -22.24 -5.33
N GLY A 36 16.11 -22.79 -5.03
CA GLY A 36 15.77 -24.19 -5.30
C GLY A 36 15.91 -25.16 -4.11
N ASP A 37 16.79 -24.88 -3.14
CA ASP A 37 16.93 -25.66 -1.92
C ASP A 37 15.99 -25.14 -0.81
N ARG A 38 15.77 -25.92 0.26
CA ARG A 38 15.06 -25.45 1.45
C ARG A 38 15.82 -24.27 2.06
N LEU A 39 15.11 -23.27 2.55
CA LEU A 39 15.74 -22.17 3.28
C LEU A 39 16.35 -22.69 4.57
N ASP A 40 17.61 -22.37 4.82
CA ASP A 40 18.31 -22.68 6.07
C ASP A 40 17.72 -21.89 7.23
N TRP A 41 17.70 -22.52 8.42
CA TRP A 41 17.19 -21.89 9.64
C TRP A 41 17.98 -20.67 10.09
N CYS A 42 19.24 -20.54 9.65
CA CYS A 42 20.12 -19.45 10.06
C CYS A 42 20.56 -18.57 8.89
N LEU A 43 20.95 -17.32 9.19
CA LEU A 43 21.57 -16.39 8.20
C LEU A 43 22.99 -16.83 7.84
N GLN A 44 23.73 -17.30 8.83
CA GLN A 44 25.08 -17.81 8.73
C GLN A 44 25.19 -19.05 9.61
N TRP A 45 26.23 -19.86 9.40
CA TRP A 45 26.42 -21.06 10.20
C TRP A 45 26.40 -20.77 11.70
N GLY A 46 25.32 -21.19 12.37
CA GLY A 46 25.11 -21.05 13.80
C GLY A 46 24.84 -19.60 14.27
N ALA A 47 24.52 -18.67 13.38
CA ALA A 47 24.23 -17.28 13.75
C ALA A 47 23.04 -16.69 12.99
N GLY A 48 22.27 -15.83 13.66
CA GLY A 48 21.07 -15.19 13.08
C GLY A 48 20.00 -16.21 12.73
N CYS A 49 19.75 -17.18 13.60
CA CYS A 49 18.81 -18.25 13.36
C CYS A 49 17.38 -17.84 13.72
N GLY A 50 16.40 -18.51 13.12
CA GLY A 50 14.99 -18.27 13.35
C GLY A 50 14.53 -16.94 12.79
N LYS A 51 14.24 -15.97 13.67
CA LYS A 51 13.63 -14.71 13.27
C LYS A 51 14.45 -13.93 12.24
N ASP A 52 15.75 -13.84 12.41
CA ASP A 52 16.60 -13.04 11.52
C ASP A 52 16.62 -13.64 10.09
N ALA A 53 16.72 -14.98 9.97
CA ALA A 53 16.66 -15.66 8.69
C ALA A 53 15.25 -15.57 8.05
N ALA A 54 14.18 -15.67 8.87
CA ALA A 54 12.81 -15.49 8.42
C ALA A 54 12.54 -14.07 7.95
N ASP A 55 13.04 -13.04 8.66
CA ASP A 55 12.93 -11.63 8.25
C ASP A 55 13.66 -11.39 6.93
N ALA A 56 14.87 -11.90 6.78
CA ALA A 56 15.64 -11.78 5.55
C ALA A 56 14.90 -12.43 4.35
N PHE A 57 14.26 -13.58 4.56
CA PHE A 57 13.44 -14.23 3.55
C PHE A 57 12.23 -13.37 3.18
N CYS A 58 11.51 -12.82 4.16
CA CYS A 58 10.37 -11.93 3.91
C CYS A 58 10.80 -10.69 3.13
N GLN A 59 11.88 -10.03 3.53
CA GLN A 59 12.41 -8.84 2.86
C GLN A 59 12.84 -9.12 1.41
N ALA A 60 13.50 -10.25 1.18
CA ALA A 60 13.88 -10.67 -0.17
C ALA A 60 12.68 -10.97 -1.08
N ASN A 61 11.49 -11.22 -0.51
CA ASN A 61 10.24 -11.45 -1.23
C ASN A 61 9.30 -10.22 -1.22
N GLY A 62 9.78 -9.04 -0.81
CA GLY A 62 9.03 -7.77 -0.88
C GLY A 62 8.02 -7.57 0.26
N TYR A 63 8.24 -8.24 1.39
CA TYR A 63 7.54 -8.06 2.66
C TYR A 63 8.42 -7.27 3.64
N GLU A 64 7.84 -6.78 4.73
CA GLU A 64 8.58 -6.04 5.76
C GLU A 64 9.32 -6.97 6.72
N SER A 65 8.62 -7.97 7.28
CA SER A 65 9.16 -8.85 8.30
C SER A 65 8.37 -10.15 8.42
N ALA A 66 8.94 -11.13 9.11
CA ALA A 66 8.25 -12.35 9.52
C ALA A 66 7.45 -12.12 10.82
N THR A 67 6.19 -12.53 10.84
CA THR A 67 5.31 -12.48 12.02
C THR A 67 5.21 -13.82 12.73
N LYS A 68 5.30 -14.91 11.97
CA LYS A 68 5.25 -16.30 12.48
C LYS A 68 6.20 -17.17 11.69
N PHE A 69 6.82 -18.12 12.34
CA PHE A 69 7.66 -19.12 11.70
C PHE A 69 7.81 -20.35 12.61
N GLU A 70 8.16 -21.47 12.03
CA GLU A 70 8.40 -22.71 12.77
C GLU A 70 9.60 -23.44 12.17
N GLU A 71 10.48 -23.96 13.05
CA GLU A 71 11.64 -24.74 12.69
C GLU A 71 11.26 -26.12 12.16
N ALA A 72 11.98 -26.57 11.14
CA ALA A 72 12.01 -27.95 10.67
C ALA A 72 13.40 -28.51 10.98
N PRO A 73 13.57 -29.15 12.13
CA PRO A 73 14.88 -29.67 12.55
C PRO A 73 15.30 -30.89 11.73
N ASP A 74 16.62 -31.08 11.59
CA ASP A 74 17.28 -32.28 11.04
C ASP A 74 16.76 -32.70 9.65
N ILE A 75 16.36 -31.73 8.80
CA ILE A 75 15.81 -32.04 7.47
C ILE A 75 16.90 -32.38 6.43
N GLY A 76 18.15 -32.13 6.75
CA GLY A 76 19.26 -32.22 5.79
C GLY A 76 19.51 -33.61 5.20
N SER A 77 19.05 -34.70 5.86
CA SER A 77 19.13 -36.06 5.31
C SER A 77 18.22 -36.28 4.09
N SER A 78 17.12 -35.47 3.95
CA SER A 78 16.18 -35.58 2.86
C SER A 78 16.11 -34.30 1.98
N ASN A 79 16.49 -33.15 2.52
CA ASN A 79 16.41 -31.87 1.84
C ASN A 79 17.64 -31.01 2.21
N LYS A 80 18.42 -30.63 1.20
CA LYS A 80 19.49 -29.65 1.40
C LYS A 80 18.89 -28.31 1.83
N THR A 81 19.58 -27.61 2.74
CA THR A 81 19.23 -26.24 3.09
C THR A 81 20.24 -25.24 2.52
N ARG A 82 19.83 -24.01 2.32
CA ARG A 82 20.66 -22.95 1.75
C ARG A 82 20.55 -21.66 2.56
N LEU A 83 21.69 -21.14 2.97
CA LEU A 83 21.78 -19.83 3.61
C LEU A 83 21.34 -18.72 2.65
N ILE A 84 20.46 -17.85 3.11
CA ILE A 84 19.94 -16.75 2.28
C ILE A 84 21.02 -15.70 1.95
N THR A 85 21.95 -15.48 2.85
CA THR A 85 23.00 -14.47 2.73
C THR A 85 24.10 -14.85 1.74
N THR A 86 24.73 -15.98 1.96
CA THR A 86 25.89 -16.43 1.20
C THR A 86 25.56 -17.38 0.06
N GLY A 87 24.41 -18.04 0.14
CA GLY A 87 24.03 -19.11 -0.78
C GLY A 87 24.74 -20.44 -0.50
N ALA A 88 25.51 -20.53 0.59
CA ALA A 88 26.15 -21.80 0.99
C ALA A 88 25.09 -22.86 1.32
N VAL A 89 25.43 -24.12 1.02
CA VAL A 89 24.51 -25.27 1.14
C VAL A 89 24.93 -26.14 2.29
N CYS A 90 23.96 -26.51 3.12
CA CYS A 90 24.07 -27.57 4.11
C CYS A 90 23.39 -28.83 3.56
N ASP A 91 24.11 -29.94 3.52
CA ASP A 91 23.63 -31.24 3.02
C ASP A 91 23.86 -32.38 4.05
N GLN A 92 24.03 -32.02 5.31
CA GLN A 92 24.24 -32.93 6.42
C GLN A 92 22.94 -33.18 7.17
N SER A 93 22.80 -34.35 7.82
CA SER A 93 21.56 -34.76 8.47
C SER A 93 21.01 -33.78 9.51
N PHE A 94 21.89 -33.02 10.15
CA PHE A 94 21.56 -32.03 11.17
C PHE A 94 21.26 -30.63 10.65
N CYS A 95 21.13 -30.45 9.32
CA CYS A 95 20.73 -29.14 8.75
C CYS A 95 19.26 -28.85 9.04
N ASP A 96 19.01 -27.69 9.58
CA ASP A 96 17.67 -27.22 9.94
C ASP A 96 17.13 -26.24 8.89
N GLY A 97 15.83 -26.19 8.74
CA GLY A 97 15.13 -25.24 7.88
C GLY A 97 13.84 -24.73 8.51
N PHE A 98 12.94 -24.26 7.70
CA PHE A 98 11.62 -23.79 8.14
C PHE A 98 10.52 -24.74 7.68
N LYS A 99 9.54 -25.02 8.57
CA LYS A 99 8.26 -25.62 8.19
C LYS A 99 7.41 -24.61 7.44
N PHE A 100 7.32 -23.40 7.99
CA PHE A 100 6.65 -22.27 7.33
C PHE A 100 7.22 -20.94 7.83
N ILE A 101 7.00 -19.89 7.04
CA ILE A 101 7.21 -18.48 7.43
C ILE A 101 5.98 -17.70 7.00
N THR A 102 5.42 -16.91 7.92
CA THR A 102 4.37 -15.94 7.61
C THR A 102 4.99 -14.55 7.56
N CYS A 103 4.91 -13.91 6.40
CA CYS A 103 5.44 -12.58 6.14
C CYS A 103 4.35 -11.53 6.17
N PHE A 104 4.69 -10.37 6.73
CA PHE A 104 3.83 -9.19 6.85
C PHE A 104 4.20 -8.16 5.79
N LYS A 105 3.19 -7.62 5.14
CA LYS A 105 3.31 -6.45 4.26
C LYS A 105 2.36 -5.37 4.78
N PRO A 106 2.87 -4.20 5.22
CA PRO A 106 2.01 -3.11 5.61
C PRO A 106 1.23 -2.60 4.39
N GLU A 107 -0.01 -2.20 4.60
CA GLU A 107 -0.72 -1.45 3.57
C GLU A 107 0.00 -0.11 3.37
N PRO A 108 0.10 0.36 2.14
CA PRO A 108 0.65 1.68 1.89
C PRO A 108 -0.20 2.73 2.62
N THR A 109 0.45 3.55 3.42
CA THR A 109 -0.23 4.70 4.03
C THR A 109 -0.56 5.70 2.94
N THR A 110 -1.82 6.15 2.90
CA THR A 110 -2.28 7.13 1.93
C THR A 110 -2.78 8.40 2.60
N VAL A 111 -2.89 9.46 1.81
CA VAL A 111 -3.56 10.70 2.19
C VAL A 111 -4.54 11.08 1.09
N VAL A 112 -5.78 11.41 1.48
CA VAL A 112 -6.79 11.93 0.57
C VAL A 112 -6.69 13.46 0.57
N ILE A 113 -6.62 14.06 -0.61
CA ILE A 113 -6.60 15.50 -0.84
C ILE A 113 -7.84 15.83 -1.62
N ASP A 114 -8.82 16.41 -0.94
CA ASP A 114 -10.07 16.85 -1.55
C ASP A 114 -9.85 18.15 -2.30
N GLU A 115 -10.51 18.26 -3.45
CA GLU A 115 -10.47 19.46 -4.32
C GLU A 115 -9.03 19.99 -4.51
N PRO A 116 -8.09 19.15 -4.99
CA PRO A 116 -6.69 19.52 -5.04
C PRO A 116 -6.47 20.82 -5.80
N LYS A 117 -5.57 21.66 -5.28
CA LYS A 117 -5.24 22.97 -5.86
C LYS A 117 -3.79 23.04 -6.28
N TRP A 118 -3.54 23.73 -7.38
CA TRP A 118 -2.20 24.03 -7.85
C TRP A 118 -2.04 25.54 -8.02
N LYS A 119 -1.12 26.14 -7.26
CA LYS A 119 -0.86 27.60 -7.26
C LYS A 119 -2.12 28.46 -7.10
N GLY A 120 -3.09 27.99 -6.34
CA GLY A 120 -4.32 28.74 -5.99
C GLY A 120 -5.58 28.33 -6.75
N ASP A 121 -5.46 27.84 -7.98
CA ASP A 121 -6.60 27.32 -8.77
C ASP A 121 -6.82 25.82 -8.50
N ARG A 122 -7.96 25.29 -8.94
CA ARG A 122 -8.20 23.84 -8.94
C ARG A 122 -7.17 23.17 -9.85
N LEU A 123 -6.68 21.98 -9.46
CA LEU A 123 -5.81 21.20 -10.33
C LEU A 123 -6.58 20.75 -11.58
N ASP A 124 -6.01 21.00 -12.76
CA ASP A 124 -6.56 20.54 -14.02
C ASP A 124 -6.46 19.02 -14.14
N TRP A 125 -7.47 18.42 -14.78
CA TRP A 125 -7.55 16.97 -15.01
C TRP A 125 -6.41 16.41 -15.85
N CYS A 126 -5.75 17.26 -16.65
CA CYS A 126 -4.70 16.85 -17.57
C CYS A 126 -3.33 17.48 -17.25
N LEU A 127 -2.24 16.84 -17.67
CA LEU A 127 -0.88 17.41 -17.62
C LEU A 127 -0.71 18.57 -18.61
N GLN A 128 -1.26 18.40 -19.80
CA GLN A 128 -1.30 19.37 -20.89
C GLN A 128 -2.68 19.31 -21.54
N TRP A 129 -3.05 20.30 -22.34
CA TRP A 129 -4.35 20.34 -23.00
C TRP A 129 -4.66 19.03 -23.75
N GLY A 130 -5.61 18.24 -23.19
CA GLY A 130 -6.07 16.98 -23.75
C GLY A 130 -5.05 15.81 -23.70
N THR A 131 -3.97 15.93 -22.92
CA THR A 131 -2.93 14.91 -22.86
C THR A 131 -2.48 14.63 -21.43
N GLY A 132 -2.27 13.34 -21.10
CA GLY A 132 -1.85 12.91 -19.76
C GLY A 132 -2.90 13.21 -18.70
N CYS A 133 -4.16 12.93 -19.01
CA CYS A 133 -5.30 13.20 -18.13
C CYS A 133 -5.49 12.06 -17.12
N GLY A 134 -6.09 12.37 -15.99
CA GLY A 134 -6.37 11.41 -14.93
C GLY A 134 -5.12 10.98 -14.20
N GLN A 135 -4.69 9.71 -14.39
CA GLN A 135 -3.58 9.10 -13.64
C GLN A 135 -2.28 9.91 -13.73
N ASP A 136 -1.90 10.35 -14.91
CA ASP A 136 -0.61 11.06 -15.10
C ASP A 136 -0.61 12.41 -14.37
N ALA A 137 -1.72 13.16 -14.44
CA ALA A 137 -1.86 14.45 -13.74
C ALA A 137 -1.94 14.26 -12.22
N ALA A 138 -2.67 13.24 -11.76
CA ALA A 138 -2.75 12.88 -10.35
C ALA A 138 -1.39 12.45 -9.78
N ASP A 139 -0.63 11.64 -10.51
CA ASP A 139 0.73 11.23 -10.14
C ASP A 139 1.69 12.41 -10.04
N ALA A 140 1.63 13.31 -11.02
CA ALA A 140 2.44 14.53 -11.01
C ALA A 140 2.13 15.40 -9.80
N PHE A 141 0.84 15.53 -9.44
CA PHE A 141 0.41 16.27 -8.26
C PHE A 141 0.90 15.62 -6.96
N CYS A 142 0.75 14.32 -6.81
CA CYS A 142 1.25 13.60 -5.64
C CYS A 142 2.76 13.79 -5.47
N LYS A 143 3.54 13.61 -6.54
CA LYS A 143 5.00 13.81 -6.53
C LYS A 143 5.40 15.23 -6.17
N ALA A 144 4.72 16.23 -6.74
CA ALA A 144 4.97 17.64 -6.43
C ALA A 144 4.58 18.02 -5.00
N SER A 145 3.65 17.26 -4.39
CA SER A 145 3.20 17.41 -3.00
C SER A 145 4.03 16.59 -1.99
N GLY A 146 5.11 15.92 -2.43
CA GLY A 146 6.01 15.15 -1.56
C GLY A 146 5.55 13.71 -1.28
N TYR A 147 4.64 13.20 -2.07
CA TYR A 147 4.14 11.81 -2.03
C TYR A 147 4.72 10.98 -3.18
N GLN A 148 4.43 9.67 -3.21
CA GLN A 148 4.93 8.78 -4.27
C GLN A 148 4.09 8.92 -5.55
N ASN A 149 2.90 8.37 -5.58
CA ASN A 149 1.98 8.35 -6.71
C ASN A 149 0.53 8.37 -6.24
N ALA A 150 -0.39 8.65 -7.16
CA ALA A 150 -1.82 8.55 -6.91
C ALA A 150 -2.26 7.08 -6.99
N VAL A 151 -3.01 6.63 -5.97
CA VAL A 151 -3.59 5.28 -5.90
C VAL A 151 -5.08 5.27 -6.20
N LYS A 152 -5.72 6.43 -6.05
CA LYS A 152 -7.13 6.63 -6.37
C LYS A 152 -7.40 8.11 -6.64
N PHE A 153 -8.33 8.40 -7.53
CA PHE A 153 -8.77 9.75 -7.83
C PHE A 153 -10.16 9.70 -8.48
N GLU A 154 -10.84 10.86 -8.50
CA GLU A 154 -12.13 11.03 -9.17
C GLU A 154 -12.15 12.37 -9.91
N GLU A 155 -12.68 12.34 -11.14
CA GLU A 155 -12.86 13.52 -11.98
C GLU A 155 -13.97 14.42 -11.44
N ALA A 156 -13.74 15.73 -11.54
CA ALA A 156 -14.76 16.78 -11.39
C ALA A 156 -14.98 17.44 -12.76
N PRO A 157 -15.94 16.96 -13.55
CA PRO A 157 -16.17 17.49 -14.88
C PRO A 157 -16.81 18.88 -14.86
N ASP A 158 -16.52 19.67 -15.89
CA ASP A 158 -17.18 20.96 -16.21
C ASP A 158 -17.17 21.96 -15.03
N ILE A 159 -16.10 21.98 -14.24
CA ILE A 159 -16.01 22.89 -13.08
C ILE A 159 -15.58 24.30 -13.44
N GLY A 160 -15.18 24.55 -14.68
CA GLY A 160 -14.61 25.81 -15.13
C GLY A 160 -15.54 27.01 -15.03
N SER A 161 -16.88 26.83 -15.05
CA SER A 161 -17.85 27.85 -14.82
C SER A 161 -17.84 28.44 -13.40
N SER A 162 -17.34 27.68 -12.44
CA SER A 162 -17.30 28.09 -11.04
C SER A 162 -15.89 28.22 -10.48
N HIS A 163 -14.93 27.48 -11.03
CA HIS A 163 -13.55 27.44 -10.59
C HIS A 163 -12.60 27.24 -11.76
N SER A 164 -11.66 28.17 -11.97
CA SER A 164 -10.57 27.94 -12.92
C SER A 164 -9.74 26.74 -12.53
N THR A 165 -9.26 26.00 -13.54
CA THR A 165 -8.30 24.92 -13.35
C THR A 165 -6.92 25.32 -13.86
N ARG A 166 -5.87 24.69 -13.34
CA ARG A 166 -4.47 24.99 -13.69
C ARG A 166 -3.70 23.73 -13.99
N LEU A 167 -3.08 23.68 -15.16
CA LEU A 167 -2.14 22.63 -15.55
C LEU A 167 -0.92 22.62 -14.62
N ILE A 168 -0.58 21.45 -14.09
CA ILE A 168 0.55 21.31 -13.16
C ILE A 168 1.89 21.54 -13.85
N THR A 169 2.02 21.20 -15.13
CA THR A 169 3.28 21.26 -15.88
C THR A 169 3.62 22.69 -16.33
N THR A 170 2.69 23.35 -17.01
CA THR A 170 2.93 24.67 -17.62
C THR A 170 2.45 25.82 -16.75
N GLY A 171 1.53 25.56 -15.82
CA GLY A 171 0.85 26.59 -15.05
C GLY A 171 -0.22 27.37 -15.84
N ALA A 172 -0.54 26.95 -17.07
CA ALA A 172 -1.61 27.54 -17.85
C ALA A 172 -2.97 27.32 -17.19
N VAL A 173 -3.87 28.31 -17.33
CA VAL A 173 -5.18 28.33 -16.68
C VAL A 173 -6.26 28.05 -17.69
N CYS A 174 -7.19 27.17 -17.33
CA CYS A 174 -8.47 26.97 -18.01
C CYS A 174 -9.59 27.67 -17.20
N ASP A 175 -10.33 28.56 -17.81
CA ASP A 175 -11.43 29.33 -17.22
C ASP A 175 -12.74 29.19 -17.99
N GLN A 176 -12.88 28.14 -18.79
CA GLN A 176 -14.03 27.86 -19.64
C GLN A 176 -14.92 26.81 -19.02
N ASP A 177 -16.20 26.79 -19.30
CA ASP A 177 -17.21 25.93 -18.68
C ASP A 177 -16.84 24.44 -18.71
N PHE A 178 -16.17 24.00 -19.75
CA PHE A 178 -15.74 22.59 -19.97
C PHE A 178 -14.39 22.21 -19.34
N CYS A 179 -13.83 23.08 -18.50
CA CYS A 179 -12.59 22.71 -17.79
C CYS A 179 -12.86 21.69 -16.70
N ASP A 180 -12.10 20.61 -16.73
CA ASP A 180 -12.21 19.51 -15.78
C ASP A 180 -11.10 19.58 -14.72
N GLY A 181 -11.40 19.08 -13.53
CA GLY A 181 -10.42 18.95 -12.45
C GLY A 181 -10.61 17.66 -11.69
N PHE A 182 -10.14 17.63 -10.46
CA PHE A 182 -10.30 16.47 -9.56
C PHE A 182 -11.26 16.79 -8.42
N LYS A 183 -12.14 15.82 -8.08
CA LYS A 183 -12.89 15.85 -6.82
C LYS A 183 -11.96 15.58 -5.66
N PHE A 184 -11.16 14.53 -5.77
CA PHE A 184 -10.13 14.18 -4.82
C PHE A 184 -9.00 13.41 -5.51
N ILE A 185 -7.84 13.39 -4.86
CA ILE A 185 -6.72 12.52 -5.20
C ILE A 185 -6.24 11.85 -3.90
N GLU A 186 -6.08 10.53 -3.91
CA GLU A 186 -5.49 9.76 -2.84
C GLU A 186 -4.05 9.42 -3.20
N CYS A 187 -3.10 10.03 -2.48
CA CYS A 187 -1.67 9.87 -2.70
C CYS A 187 -1.07 8.86 -1.73
N GLN A 188 -0.17 8.02 -2.22
CA GLN A 188 0.65 7.12 -1.40
C GLN A 188 1.80 7.91 -0.74
N LYS A 189 1.99 7.68 0.58
CA LYS A 189 3.10 8.27 1.36
C LYS A 189 4.41 7.54 1.15
#